data_51fc227c47305dbec27970fa9611e27d
#
_entry.id   51fc227c47305dbec27970fa9611e27d
#
_cell.length_a   1.000
_cell.length_b   1.000
_cell.length_c   1.000
_cell.angle_alpha   90.00
_cell.angle_beta   90.00
_cell.angle_gamma   90.00
#
_symmetry.space_group_name_H-M   'P 1'
#
loop_
_entity.id
_entity.type
_entity.pdbx_description
1 polymer ?
#
loop_
_entity_poly.entity_id
_entity_poly.type
_entity_poly.pdbx_seq_one_letter_code
_entity_poly.pdbx_strand_id
1 'polypeptide(L)'
;MQISIILLVLLVLYIIFTSENTLEAVKIIISAAAIAIFIRTFFIQPFTIPSGSMIPTLLVGDFIFVSQYKYGYSRYSLPLSLPLIKNRIFPKLPKRGDVVVFKTPRDNKTDYVKTLVGLPGDRIQVRNGILYINRKQIKREKILKNNDFLNNKYLNSNDYVEFFLNGKKHLIRETQDNYGQNDNTIEFKVPENHFFMMGDNRDNSIDSRALSYVGFIPFNNLVGKAEIIFFSIDKNNYGLSKFWKWSIRFDRIGKIINKKINKYYENK
;
A
#
# COMPACT_ATOMS: atom_id res chain seq x y z
N MET A 1 14.33 -10.19 1.87
CA MET A 1 15.11 -9.54 0.77
C MET A 1 16.46 -10.22 0.52
N GLN A 2 17.26 -10.56 1.54
CA GLN A 2 18.57 -11.21 1.35
C GLN A 2 18.48 -12.61 0.70
N ILE A 3 17.52 -13.45 1.08
CA ILE A 3 17.37 -14.82 0.52
C ILE A 3 17.05 -14.80 -0.98
N SER A 4 16.22 -13.85 -1.44
CA SER A 4 15.89 -13.72 -2.87
C SER A 4 17.11 -13.29 -3.70
N ILE A 5 17.99 -12.47 -3.12
CA ILE A 5 19.24 -12.05 -3.77
C ILE A 5 20.22 -13.22 -3.84
N ILE A 6 20.35 -14.00 -2.77
CA ILE A 6 21.22 -15.19 -2.74
C ILE A 6 20.75 -16.22 -3.77
N LEU A 7 19.44 -16.52 -3.84
CA LEU A 7 18.89 -17.44 -4.83
C LEU A 7 19.09 -16.94 -6.26
N LEU A 8 18.94 -15.64 -6.51
CA LEU A 8 19.19 -15.04 -7.80
C LEU A 8 20.67 -15.15 -8.18
N VAL A 9 21.58 -14.88 -7.25
CA VAL A 9 23.03 -15.01 -7.46
C VAL A 9 23.40 -16.45 -7.75
N LEU A 10 22.86 -17.44 -7.00
CA LEU A 10 23.10 -18.86 -7.25
C LEU A 10 22.56 -19.31 -8.60
N LEU A 11 21.39 -18.83 -9.03
CA LEU A 11 20.83 -19.11 -10.35
C LEU A 11 21.71 -18.52 -11.45
N VAL A 12 22.19 -17.31 -11.30
CA VAL A 12 23.11 -16.65 -12.23
C VAL A 12 24.42 -17.43 -12.34
N LEU A 13 25.00 -17.81 -11.20
CA LEU A 13 26.21 -18.64 -11.17
C LEU A 13 25.98 -20.01 -11.84
N TYR A 14 24.85 -20.66 -11.54
CA TYR A 14 24.48 -21.94 -12.17
C TYR A 14 24.41 -21.82 -13.70
N ILE A 15 23.75 -20.79 -14.24
CA ILE A 15 23.64 -20.53 -15.69
C ILE A 15 25.04 -20.30 -16.30
N ILE A 16 25.92 -19.55 -15.62
CA ILE A 16 27.27 -19.28 -16.09
C ILE A 16 28.10 -20.58 -16.12
N PHE A 17 28.00 -21.40 -15.06
CA PHE A 17 28.82 -22.61 -14.95
C PHE A 17 28.33 -23.80 -15.81
N THR A 18 27.03 -23.84 -16.16
CA THR A 18 26.44 -24.91 -16.97
C THR A 18 26.40 -24.61 -18.47
N SER A 19 26.67 -23.38 -18.87
CA SER A 19 26.68 -23.00 -20.29
C SER A 19 27.99 -23.33 -20.96
N GLU A 20 27.93 -24.08 -22.03
CA GLU A 20 29.11 -24.40 -22.91
C GLU A 20 29.65 -23.09 -23.55
N ASN A 21 28.82 -22.07 -23.69
CA ASN A 21 29.20 -20.76 -24.19
C ASN A 21 28.91 -19.68 -23.16
N THR A 22 29.92 -19.29 -22.37
CA THR A 22 29.82 -18.27 -21.32
C THR A 22 29.33 -16.91 -21.86
N LEU A 23 29.62 -16.58 -23.11
CA LEU A 23 29.17 -15.31 -23.73
C LEU A 23 27.66 -15.29 -23.97
N GLU A 24 27.07 -16.42 -24.36
CA GLU A 24 25.62 -16.55 -24.50
C GLU A 24 24.90 -16.49 -23.16
N ALA A 25 25.42 -17.17 -22.13
CA ALA A 25 24.88 -17.09 -20.78
C ALA A 25 24.87 -15.65 -20.27
N VAL A 26 25.94 -14.89 -20.46
CA VAL A 26 26.01 -13.47 -20.09
C VAL A 26 24.98 -12.62 -20.83
N LYS A 27 24.80 -12.83 -22.15
CA LYS A 27 23.76 -12.14 -22.93
C LYS A 27 22.33 -12.41 -22.41
N ILE A 28 22.03 -13.67 -22.07
CA ILE A 28 20.72 -14.06 -21.51
C ILE A 28 20.48 -13.35 -20.18
N ILE A 29 21.47 -13.32 -19.28
CA ILE A 29 21.36 -12.66 -17.98
C ILE A 29 21.15 -11.16 -18.13
N ILE A 30 21.93 -10.50 -18.99
CA ILE A 30 21.81 -9.06 -19.24
C ILE A 30 20.43 -8.73 -19.83
N SER A 31 19.96 -9.50 -20.81
CA SER A 31 18.64 -9.27 -21.40
C SER A 31 17.50 -9.50 -20.40
N ALA A 32 17.57 -10.55 -19.59
CA ALA A 32 16.60 -10.81 -18.53
C ALA A 32 16.57 -9.68 -17.48
N ALA A 33 17.75 -9.21 -17.06
CA ALA A 33 17.87 -8.07 -16.15
C ALA A 33 17.30 -6.79 -16.75
N ALA A 34 17.57 -6.50 -18.01
CA ALA A 34 17.04 -5.35 -18.72
C ALA A 34 15.52 -5.39 -18.82
N ILE A 35 14.94 -6.53 -19.15
CA ILE A 35 13.48 -6.75 -19.19
C ILE A 35 12.88 -6.57 -17.79
N ALA A 36 13.48 -7.14 -16.75
CA ALA A 36 13.00 -7.01 -15.39
C ALA A 36 13.03 -5.54 -14.90
N ILE A 37 14.11 -4.81 -15.20
CA ILE A 37 14.23 -3.38 -14.90
C ILE A 37 13.18 -2.58 -15.68
N PHE A 38 12.96 -2.89 -16.95
CA PHE A 38 11.96 -2.24 -17.78
C PHE A 38 10.53 -2.44 -17.19
N ILE A 39 10.15 -3.69 -16.90
CA ILE A 39 8.84 -3.99 -16.30
C ILE A 39 8.68 -3.27 -14.95
N ARG A 40 9.71 -3.33 -14.09
CA ARG A 40 9.69 -2.68 -12.78
C ARG A 40 9.54 -1.16 -12.88
N THR A 41 10.20 -0.54 -13.85
CA THR A 41 10.22 0.92 -14.01
C THR A 41 8.91 1.44 -14.60
N PHE A 42 8.35 0.74 -15.59
CA PHE A 42 7.24 1.27 -16.38
C PHE A 42 5.87 0.70 -16.01
N PHE A 43 5.80 -0.47 -15.39
CA PHE A 43 4.52 -1.14 -15.16
C PHE A 43 4.22 -1.34 -13.68
N ILE A 44 4.87 -2.29 -13.07
CA ILE A 44 4.54 -2.75 -11.71
C ILE A 44 5.79 -2.96 -10.86
N GLN A 45 5.71 -2.54 -9.62
CA GLN A 45 6.77 -2.76 -8.63
C GLN A 45 6.22 -3.58 -7.46
N PRO A 46 6.93 -4.66 -7.04
CA PRO A 46 6.54 -5.42 -5.87
C PRO A 46 6.94 -4.69 -4.58
N PHE A 47 6.04 -4.74 -3.58
CA PHE A 47 6.27 -4.25 -2.23
C PHE A 47 5.83 -5.28 -1.21
N THR A 48 6.47 -5.27 -0.03
CA THR A 48 6.09 -6.09 1.12
C THR A 48 5.43 -5.22 2.19
N ILE A 49 4.46 -5.78 2.90
CA ILE A 49 3.76 -5.09 3.99
C ILE A 49 4.38 -5.53 5.33
N PRO A 50 5.23 -4.69 5.95
CA PRO A 50 5.92 -5.04 7.18
C PRO A 50 5.14 -4.72 8.45
N SER A 51 4.13 -3.84 8.39
CA SER A 51 3.40 -3.31 9.54
C SER A 51 1.90 -3.51 9.44
N GLY A 52 1.21 -3.48 10.60
CA GLY A 52 -0.24 -3.64 10.69
C GLY A 52 -1.05 -2.37 10.45
N SER A 53 -0.44 -1.27 10.02
CA SER A 53 -1.13 0.03 9.91
C SER A 53 -2.24 0.08 8.84
N MET A 54 -2.29 -0.92 7.94
CA MET A 54 -3.30 -1.05 6.88
C MET A 54 -4.27 -2.20 7.10
N ILE A 55 -4.25 -2.84 8.27
CA ILE A 55 -5.25 -3.84 8.67
C ILE A 55 -6.64 -3.14 8.76
N PRO A 56 -7.70 -3.75 8.24
CA PRO A 56 -7.81 -5.12 7.72
C PRO A 56 -7.58 -5.25 6.20
N THR A 57 -7.35 -4.16 5.49
CA THR A 57 -7.17 -4.17 4.02
C THR A 57 -5.93 -4.94 3.60
N LEU A 58 -4.78 -4.61 4.20
CA LEU A 58 -3.50 -5.28 4.01
C LEU A 58 -3.00 -5.83 5.34
N LEU A 59 -2.48 -7.05 5.32
CA LEU A 59 -1.93 -7.72 6.49
C LEU A 59 -0.41 -7.74 6.46
N VAL A 60 0.20 -7.80 7.64
CA VAL A 60 1.64 -8.06 7.75
C VAL A 60 1.98 -9.37 7.03
N GLY A 61 2.95 -9.33 6.13
CA GLY A 61 3.35 -10.46 5.30
C GLY A 61 2.62 -10.57 3.96
N ASP A 62 1.75 -9.60 3.61
CA ASP A 62 1.28 -9.45 2.24
C ASP A 62 2.39 -8.89 1.34
N PHE A 63 2.41 -9.37 0.09
CA PHE A 63 3.22 -8.86 -1.00
C PHE A 63 2.28 -8.31 -2.06
N ILE A 64 2.46 -7.05 -2.43
CA ILE A 64 1.55 -6.34 -3.31
C ILE A 64 2.26 -5.86 -4.58
N PHE A 65 1.52 -5.83 -5.68
CA PHE A 65 1.93 -5.12 -6.89
C PHE A 65 1.39 -3.69 -6.88
N VAL A 66 2.28 -2.76 -7.20
CA VAL A 66 2.03 -1.32 -7.24
C VAL A 66 2.20 -0.81 -8.65
N SER A 67 1.15 -0.21 -9.20
CA SER A 67 1.13 0.36 -10.54
C SER A 67 1.63 1.80 -10.52
N GLN A 68 2.80 2.05 -11.08
CA GLN A 68 3.40 3.39 -11.13
C GLN A 68 2.73 4.27 -12.19
N TYR A 69 2.42 3.73 -13.36
CA TYR A 69 1.78 4.43 -14.49
C TYR A 69 0.43 5.07 -14.14
N LYS A 70 -0.18 4.65 -13.04
CA LYS A 70 -1.47 5.21 -12.57
C LYS A 70 -1.36 6.68 -12.17
N TYR A 71 -0.20 7.10 -11.69
CA TYR A 71 0.03 8.49 -11.27
C TYR A 71 1.07 9.20 -12.14
N GLY A 72 1.68 8.48 -13.10
CA GLY A 72 2.81 8.93 -13.88
C GLY A 72 4.14 8.65 -13.19
N TYR A 73 5.24 8.94 -13.88
CA TYR A 73 6.58 8.55 -13.45
C TYR A 73 7.28 9.67 -12.72
N SER A 74 7.92 9.36 -11.60
CA SER A 74 8.79 10.26 -10.85
C SER A 74 10.17 9.62 -10.68
N ARG A 75 11.10 10.30 -10.03
CA ARG A 75 12.41 9.71 -9.71
C ARG A 75 12.28 8.38 -8.96
N TYR A 76 11.21 8.18 -8.19
CA TYR A 76 10.96 6.95 -7.43
C TYR A 76 10.48 5.78 -8.29
N SER A 77 10.19 6.02 -9.57
CA SER A 77 9.95 4.98 -10.56
C SER A 77 11.26 4.35 -11.06
N LEU A 78 12.36 5.09 -10.96
CA LEU A 78 13.67 4.62 -11.41
C LEU A 78 14.33 3.71 -10.37
N PRO A 79 15.17 2.75 -10.80
CA PRO A 79 16.03 2.01 -9.89
C PRO A 79 16.85 2.96 -9.01
N LEU A 80 17.02 2.61 -7.73
CA LEU A 80 17.75 3.40 -6.74
C LEU A 80 17.23 4.84 -6.55
N SER A 81 16.04 5.17 -7.06
CA SER A 81 15.45 6.52 -7.01
C SER A 81 16.37 7.59 -7.61
N LEU A 82 17.03 7.27 -8.71
CA LEU A 82 17.97 8.16 -9.39
C LEU A 82 17.30 9.52 -9.69
N PRO A 83 17.97 10.65 -9.42
CA PRO A 83 17.40 12.00 -9.53
C PRO A 83 17.35 12.51 -10.98
N LEU A 84 17.13 11.63 -11.95
CA LEU A 84 17.06 11.97 -13.38
C LEU A 84 15.74 12.63 -13.77
N ILE A 85 14.66 12.39 -13.01
CA ILE A 85 13.34 12.96 -13.23
C ILE A 85 13.10 14.05 -12.18
N LYS A 86 13.16 15.33 -12.57
CA LYS A 86 12.90 16.47 -11.67
C LYS A 86 11.41 16.62 -11.38
N ASN A 87 10.56 16.57 -12.40
CA ASN A 87 9.11 16.67 -12.29
C ASN A 87 8.46 15.38 -12.78
N ARG A 88 7.24 15.12 -12.32
CA ARG A 88 6.50 13.92 -12.72
C ARG A 88 6.18 13.92 -14.21
N ILE A 89 6.49 12.84 -14.90
CA ILE A 89 6.20 12.63 -16.32
C ILE A 89 4.82 11.98 -16.45
N PHE A 90 3.98 12.46 -17.37
CA PHE A 90 2.59 12.03 -17.57
C PHE A 90 1.77 12.04 -16.27
N PRO A 91 1.68 13.17 -15.55
CA PRO A 91 1.03 13.25 -14.26
C PRO A 91 -0.45 12.91 -14.35
N LYS A 92 -0.92 12.03 -13.45
CA LYS A 92 -2.33 11.71 -13.27
C LYS A 92 -2.65 11.80 -11.79
N LEU A 93 -3.68 12.57 -11.45
CA LEU A 93 -4.07 12.74 -10.05
C LEU A 93 -4.64 11.45 -9.46
N PRO A 94 -4.23 11.09 -8.23
CA PRO A 94 -4.80 9.98 -7.51
C PRO A 94 -6.25 10.31 -7.11
N LYS A 95 -7.03 9.26 -6.83
CA LYS A 95 -8.43 9.39 -6.42
C LYS A 95 -8.56 9.05 -4.94
N ARG A 96 -9.44 9.79 -4.23
CA ARG A 96 -9.79 9.46 -2.85
C ARG A 96 -10.19 8.00 -2.71
N GLY A 97 -9.67 7.32 -1.69
CA GLY A 97 -9.83 5.89 -1.47
C GLY A 97 -8.87 5.00 -2.26
N ASP A 98 -7.89 5.57 -2.99
CA ASP A 98 -6.78 4.77 -3.50
C ASP A 98 -5.85 4.37 -2.37
N VAL A 99 -5.40 3.13 -2.35
CA VAL A 99 -4.30 2.68 -1.49
C VAL A 99 -2.99 3.00 -2.21
N VAL A 100 -2.20 3.86 -1.60
CA VAL A 100 -1.04 4.51 -2.24
C VAL A 100 0.25 4.14 -1.54
N VAL A 101 1.26 3.78 -2.32
CA VAL A 101 2.65 3.70 -1.86
C VAL A 101 3.33 5.03 -2.14
N PHE A 102 4.01 5.57 -1.13
CA PHE A 102 4.71 6.85 -1.23
C PHE A 102 5.97 6.88 -0.37
N LYS A 103 6.91 7.76 -0.71
CA LYS A 103 8.07 8.08 0.12
C LYS A 103 7.71 9.13 1.15
N THR A 104 8.07 8.89 2.43
CA THR A 104 7.81 9.89 3.47
C THR A 104 8.53 11.19 3.17
N PRO A 105 7.89 12.37 3.37
CA PRO A 105 8.57 13.66 3.16
C PRO A 105 9.74 13.88 4.11
N ARG A 106 9.73 13.22 5.27
CA ARG A 106 10.75 13.37 6.32
C ARG A 106 12.15 12.98 5.84
N ASP A 107 12.28 11.88 5.09
CA ASP A 107 13.58 11.35 4.66
C ASP A 107 13.67 11.11 3.15
N ASN A 108 12.55 11.13 2.46
CA ASN A 108 12.42 10.82 1.03
C ASN A 108 12.97 9.43 0.63
N LYS A 109 13.07 8.51 1.60
CA LYS A 109 13.65 7.17 1.44
C LYS A 109 12.68 6.07 1.89
N THR A 110 12.02 6.23 3.04
CA THR A 110 11.15 5.23 3.63
C THR A 110 9.83 5.12 2.88
N ASP A 111 9.48 3.90 2.47
CA ASP A 111 8.20 3.61 1.82
C ASP A 111 7.08 3.42 2.85
N TYR A 112 6.00 4.13 2.66
CA TYR A 112 4.75 3.95 3.40
C TYR A 112 3.63 3.54 2.45
N VAL A 113 2.69 2.78 3.00
CA VAL A 113 1.43 2.42 2.33
C VAL A 113 0.29 2.94 3.17
N LYS A 114 -0.58 3.79 2.61
CA LYS A 114 -1.76 4.36 3.26
C LYS A 114 -2.90 4.55 2.26
N THR A 115 -4.10 4.75 2.80
CA THR A 115 -5.28 5.15 2.00
C THR A 115 -5.31 6.66 1.83
N LEU A 116 -5.51 7.12 0.60
CA LEU A 116 -5.65 8.54 0.28
C LEU A 116 -7.02 9.03 0.73
N VAL A 117 -7.03 9.95 1.69
CA VAL A 117 -8.23 10.51 2.30
C VAL A 117 -8.49 11.95 1.86
N GLY A 118 -7.48 12.81 1.87
CA GLY A 118 -7.60 14.22 1.50
C GLY A 118 -6.90 14.56 0.20
N LEU A 119 -7.60 15.31 -0.65
CA LEU A 119 -7.11 15.90 -1.89
C LEU A 119 -6.66 17.35 -1.66
N PRO A 120 -5.87 17.97 -2.56
CA PRO A 120 -5.50 19.39 -2.46
C PRO A 120 -6.73 20.27 -2.23
N GLY A 121 -6.64 21.20 -1.27
CA GLY A 121 -7.71 22.10 -0.87
C GLY A 121 -8.70 21.54 0.16
N ASP A 122 -8.75 20.24 0.39
CA ASP A 122 -9.66 19.62 1.37
C ASP A 122 -9.34 20.05 2.81
N ARG A 123 -10.39 20.07 3.61
CA ARG A 123 -10.32 20.20 5.07
C ARG A 123 -10.63 18.85 5.70
N ILE A 124 -9.66 18.28 6.41
CA ILE A 124 -9.74 16.96 7.02
C ILE A 124 -9.76 17.12 8.55
N GLN A 125 -10.66 16.45 9.21
CA GLN A 125 -10.70 16.38 10.66
C GLN A 125 -11.23 15.03 11.12
N VAL A 126 -10.72 14.54 12.24
CA VAL A 126 -11.31 13.40 12.96
C VAL A 126 -11.93 13.94 14.24
N ARG A 127 -13.18 13.56 14.53
CA ARG A 127 -13.91 13.91 15.76
C ARG A 127 -14.55 12.64 16.30
N ASN A 128 -14.23 12.27 17.53
CA ASN A 128 -14.69 11.03 18.16
C ASN A 128 -14.53 9.80 17.26
N GLY A 129 -13.34 9.65 16.65
CA GLY A 129 -13.01 8.58 15.73
C GLY A 129 -13.70 8.65 14.36
N ILE A 130 -14.55 9.65 14.11
CA ILE A 130 -15.28 9.80 12.85
C ILE A 130 -14.56 10.81 11.95
N LEU A 131 -14.32 10.40 10.70
CA LEU A 131 -13.70 11.23 9.68
C LEU A 131 -14.67 12.29 9.15
N TYR A 132 -14.22 13.53 9.06
CA TYR A 132 -14.89 14.64 8.40
C TYR A 132 -14.04 15.14 7.24
N ILE A 133 -14.65 15.33 6.07
CA ILE A 133 -14.04 15.92 4.89
C ILE A 133 -14.85 17.13 4.47
N ASN A 134 -14.23 18.31 4.40
CA ASN A 134 -14.88 19.57 4.11
C ASN A 134 -16.09 19.81 5.04
N ARG A 135 -15.91 19.49 6.34
CA ARG A 135 -16.91 19.58 7.41
C ARG A 135 -18.11 18.64 7.25
N LYS A 136 -18.11 17.75 6.22
CA LYS A 136 -19.13 16.72 6.05
C LYS A 136 -18.64 15.42 6.69
N GLN A 137 -19.46 14.86 7.56
CA GLN A 137 -19.22 13.58 8.20
C GLN A 137 -19.17 12.45 7.14
N ILE A 138 -18.17 11.63 7.22
CA ILE A 138 -18.07 10.42 6.41
C ILE A 138 -18.86 9.31 7.10
N LYS A 139 -19.83 8.76 6.37
CA LYS A 139 -20.62 7.63 6.86
C LYS A 139 -19.71 6.44 7.08
N ARG A 140 -19.84 5.77 8.24
CA ARG A 140 -19.24 4.48 8.51
C ARG A 140 -20.29 3.49 9.02
N GLU A 141 -20.20 2.24 8.61
CA GLU A 141 -21.07 1.16 9.04
C GLU A 141 -20.25 0.06 9.68
N LYS A 142 -20.66 -0.38 10.87
CA LYS A 142 -20.00 -1.48 11.59
C LYS A 142 -20.22 -2.81 10.87
N ILE A 143 -19.17 -3.61 10.77
CA ILE A 143 -19.26 -4.94 10.18
C ILE A 143 -19.77 -5.90 11.25
N LEU A 144 -20.97 -6.47 11.02
CA LEU A 144 -21.51 -7.50 11.87
C LEU A 144 -20.92 -8.86 11.46
N LYS A 145 -20.56 -9.69 12.45
CA LYS A 145 -19.95 -11.03 12.24
C LYS A 145 -20.77 -11.97 11.36
N ASN A 146 -22.07 -11.77 11.27
CA ASN A 146 -23.00 -12.62 10.50
C ASN A 146 -23.14 -12.19 9.03
N ASN A 147 -22.27 -11.31 8.53
CA ASN A 147 -22.30 -10.92 7.13
C ASN A 147 -21.49 -11.94 6.31
N ASP A 148 -22.13 -13.03 5.87
CA ASP A 148 -21.54 -14.13 5.08
C ASP A 148 -20.81 -13.66 3.83
N PHE A 149 -21.21 -12.50 3.30
CA PHE A 149 -20.59 -11.94 2.10
C PHE A 149 -19.16 -11.44 2.33
N LEU A 150 -18.88 -10.91 3.51
CA LEU A 150 -17.52 -10.51 3.93
C LEU A 150 -16.79 -11.66 4.63
N ASN A 151 -17.17 -12.94 4.37
CA ASN A 151 -16.54 -14.10 5.00
C ASN A 151 -15.01 -14.02 4.89
N ASN A 152 -14.46 -13.16 5.74
CA ASN A 152 -13.06 -12.81 5.82
C ASN A 152 -12.63 -13.00 7.27
N LYS A 153 -11.95 -14.13 7.52
CA LYS A 153 -11.43 -14.50 8.86
C LYS A 153 -10.53 -13.45 9.52
N TYR A 154 -10.12 -12.43 8.77
CA TYR A 154 -9.26 -11.34 9.25
C TYR A 154 -10.05 -10.13 9.77
N LEU A 155 -11.39 -10.14 9.60
CA LEU A 155 -12.26 -9.10 10.15
C LEU A 155 -12.65 -9.41 11.59
N ASN A 156 -12.85 -8.36 12.37
CA ASN A 156 -13.30 -8.44 13.76
C ASN A 156 -14.44 -7.46 14.04
N SER A 157 -14.93 -7.45 15.30
CA SER A 157 -16.02 -6.57 15.74
C SER A 157 -15.69 -5.08 15.75
N ASN A 158 -14.43 -4.73 15.55
CA ASN A 158 -13.94 -3.34 15.55
C ASN A 158 -13.68 -2.83 14.12
N ASP A 159 -14.14 -3.58 13.12
CA ASP A 159 -14.00 -3.17 11.72
C ASP A 159 -15.27 -2.51 11.22
N TYR A 160 -15.07 -1.48 10.40
CA TYR A 160 -16.12 -0.68 9.78
C TYR A 160 -15.86 -0.55 8.28
N VAL A 161 -16.91 -0.26 7.53
CA VAL A 161 -16.82 0.22 6.15
C VAL A 161 -17.06 1.72 6.17
N GLU A 162 -16.13 2.50 5.65
CA GLU A 162 -16.30 3.94 5.38
C GLU A 162 -16.73 4.18 3.93
N PHE A 163 -17.63 5.15 3.76
CA PHE A 163 -18.23 5.52 2.48
C PHE A 163 -17.76 6.92 2.08
N PHE A 164 -16.76 6.97 1.21
CA PHE A 164 -16.29 8.26 0.71
C PHE A 164 -17.32 8.96 -0.18
N LEU A 165 -17.26 10.28 -0.23
CA LEU A 165 -18.16 11.13 -1.02
C LEU A 165 -18.14 10.85 -2.53
N ASN A 166 -17.09 10.21 -3.05
CA ASN A 166 -16.96 9.79 -4.45
C ASN A 166 -17.53 8.37 -4.70
N GLY A 167 -18.27 7.82 -3.74
CA GLY A 167 -18.88 6.48 -3.83
C GLY A 167 -17.94 5.32 -3.53
N LYS A 168 -16.62 5.54 -3.39
CA LYS A 168 -15.69 4.49 -2.98
C LYS A 168 -15.89 4.11 -1.52
N LYS A 169 -15.70 2.85 -1.24
CA LYS A 169 -15.82 2.23 0.07
C LYS A 169 -14.54 1.51 0.41
N HIS A 170 -14.14 1.58 1.69
CA HIS A 170 -12.97 0.85 2.17
C HIS A 170 -13.17 0.39 3.62
N LEU A 171 -12.35 -0.59 4.00
CA LEU A 171 -12.36 -1.11 5.37
C LEU A 171 -11.47 -0.26 6.26
N ILE A 172 -11.92 -0.06 7.48
CA ILE A 172 -11.11 0.51 8.55
C ILE A 172 -11.25 -0.34 9.82
N ARG A 173 -10.26 -0.23 10.71
CA ARG A 173 -10.26 -0.80 12.05
C ARG A 173 -10.11 0.32 13.08
N GLU A 174 -11.04 0.35 14.03
CA GLU A 174 -11.02 1.21 15.22
C GLU A 174 -11.01 0.29 16.45
N THR A 175 -9.91 0.26 17.19
CA THR A 175 -9.74 -0.60 18.37
C THR A 175 -10.18 0.09 19.65
N GLN A 176 -10.01 1.42 19.71
CA GLN A 176 -10.29 2.26 20.86
C GLN A 176 -11.29 3.37 20.49
N ASP A 177 -12.42 2.97 19.89
CA ASP A 177 -13.44 3.88 19.34
C ASP A 177 -13.77 5.01 20.34
N ASN A 178 -13.52 6.25 19.94
CA ASN A 178 -13.66 7.51 20.69
C ASN A 178 -12.56 7.83 21.75
N TYR A 179 -11.58 6.95 21.97
CA TYR A 179 -10.55 7.15 23.00
C TYR A 179 -9.12 7.04 22.45
N GLY A 180 -8.95 6.76 21.17
CA GLY A 180 -7.66 6.67 20.53
C GLY A 180 -6.94 8.04 20.48
N GLN A 181 -5.63 8.03 20.48
CA GLN A 181 -4.80 9.25 20.46
C GLN A 181 -5.09 10.16 19.25
N ASN A 182 -5.59 9.59 18.15
CA ASN A 182 -5.88 10.31 16.90
C ASN A 182 -7.40 10.43 16.61
N ASP A 183 -8.27 10.21 17.61
CA ASP A 183 -9.72 10.27 17.43
C ASP A 183 -10.27 11.69 17.48
N ASN A 184 -9.48 12.62 18.02
CA ASN A 184 -9.82 14.02 18.02
C ASN A 184 -8.64 14.84 17.52
N THR A 185 -8.76 15.42 16.32
CA THR A 185 -7.70 16.19 15.69
C THR A 185 -8.09 17.64 15.46
N ILE A 186 -7.12 18.49 15.25
CA ILE A 186 -7.33 19.79 14.62
C ILE A 186 -7.89 19.62 13.21
N GLU A 187 -8.45 20.67 12.62
CA GLU A 187 -8.80 20.70 11.19
C GLU A 187 -7.53 20.93 10.36
N PHE A 188 -7.20 19.96 9.49
CA PHE A 188 -6.07 20.04 8.57
C PHE A 188 -6.55 20.57 7.22
N LYS A 189 -6.00 21.67 6.74
CA LYS A 189 -6.20 22.13 5.36
C LYS A 189 -5.09 21.56 4.48
N VAL A 190 -5.44 20.70 3.52
CA VAL A 190 -4.48 20.07 2.62
C VAL A 190 -3.92 21.11 1.65
N PRO A 191 -2.60 21.34 1.61
CA PRO A 191 -1.99 22.31 0.70
C PRO A 191 -2.13 21.88 -0.77
N GLU A 192 -1.95 22.82 -1.69
CA GLU A 192 -1.86 22.52 -3.12
C GLU A 192 -0.72 21.53 -3.41
N ASN A 193 -0.94 20.64 -4.38
CA ASN A 193 -0.01 19.58 -4.76
C ASN A 193 0.37 18.60 -3.63
N HIS A 194 -0.41 18.56 -2.53
CA HIS A 194 -0.22 17.63 -1.42
C HIS A 194 -1.48 16.78 -1.21
N PHE A 195 -1.28 15.65 -0.54
CA PHE A 195 -2.32 14.70 -0.19
C PHE A 195 -2.28 14.37 1.30
N PHE A 196 -3.45 14.03 1.84
CA PHE A 196 -3.60 13.57 3.21
C PHE A 196 -3.88 12.07 3.21
N MET A 197 -2.99 11.31 3.84
CA MET A 197 -3.00 9.87 3.88
C MET A 197 -3.35 9.37 5.27
N MET A 198 -4.23 8.36 5.36
CA MET A 198 -4.55 7.71 6.63
C MET A 198 -4.36 6.19 6.54
N GLY A 199 -3.93 5.58 7.64
CA GLY A 199 -3.93 4.13 7.76
C GLY A 199 -5.34 3.60 7.98
N ASP A 200 -5.60 2.39 7.46
CA ASP A 200 -6.89 1.73 7.66
C ASP A 200 -7.03 1.21 9.10
N ASN A 201 -5.92 0.89 9.77
CA ASN A 201 -5.87 0.61 11.21
C ASN A 201 -5.70 1.93 11.97
N ARG A 202 -6.80 2.62 12.19
CA ARG A 202 -6.89 4.02 12.62
C ARG A 202 -6.07 4.34 13.86
N ASP A 203 -6.19 3.53 14.91
CA ASP A 203 -5.49 3.72 16.18
C ASP A 203 -4.01 3.29 16.11
N ASN A 204 -3.68 2.39 15.20
CA ASN A 204 -2.34 1.81 15.07
C ASN A 204 -1.63 2.28 13.78
N SER A 205 -1.80 3.55 13.43
CA SER A 205 -1.18 4.13 12.24
C SER A 205 -0.50 5.45 12.53
N ILE A 206 0.79 5.53 12.19
CA ILE A 206 1.49 6.80 12.02
C ILE A 206 1.27 7.24 10.58
N ASP A 207 0.52 8.33 10.39
CA ASP A 207 0.09 8.82 9.08
C ASP A 207 0.01 10.37 9.06
N SER A 208 -0.70 10.95 8.09
CA SER A 208 -0.77 12.41 7.93
C SER A 208 -1.34 13.16 9.14
N ARG A 209 -2.04 12.48 10.04
CA ARG A 209 -2.50 13.08 11.31
C ARG A 209 -1.33 13.48 12.21
N ALA A 210 -0.21 12.79 12.11
CA ALA A 210 1.03 13.11 12.81
C ALA A 210 1.93 13.99 11.93
N LEU A 211 1.71 15.32 11.97
CA LEU A 211 2.38 16.30 11.11
C LEU A 211 3.90 16.26 11.20
N SER A 212 4.45 16.03 12.39
CA SER A 212 5.90 15.96 12.62
C SER A 212 6.58 14.69 12.06
N TYR A 213 5.80 13.64 11.81
CA TYR A 213 6.33 12.36 11.35
C TYR A 213 6.06 12.12 9.86
N VAL A 214 4.84 12.31 9.41
CA VAL A 214 4.40 12.02 8.03
C VAL A 214 3.88 13.29 7.36
N GLY A 215 2.89 13.96 7.97
CA GLY A 215 2.32 15.20 7.47
C GLY A 215 1.67 15.06 6.08
N PHE A 216 1.64 16.16 5.35
CA PHE A 216 1.10 16.21 3.98
C PHE A 216 2.10 15.62 2.98
N ILE A 217 1.62 14.78 2.06
CA ILE A 217 2.46 14.06 1.10
C ILE A 217 2.50 14.82 -0.22
N PRO A 218 3.68 15.32 -0.65
CA PRO A 218 3.82 15.97 -1.95
C PRO A 218 3.49 15.00 -3.09
N PHE A 219 2.92 15.50 -4.19
CA PHE A 219 2.61 14.67 -5.35
C PHE A 219 3.81 13.89 -5.89
N ASN A 220 4.98 14.53 -5.90
CA ASN A 220 6.20 13.89 -6.39
C ASN A 220 6.65 12.71 -5.52
N ASN A 221 6.22 12.63 -4.26
CA ASN A 221 6.56 11.54 -3.34
C ASN A 221 5.71 10.28 -3.58
N LEU A 222 4.63 10.36 -4.36
CA LEU A 222 3.83 9.19 -4.69
C LEU A 222 4.64 8.24 -5.57
N VAL A 223 4.72 6.97 -5.17
CA VAL A 223 5.33 5.90 -5.96
C VAL A 223 4.33 5.29 -6.91
N GLY A 224 3.17 4.88 -6.41
CA GLY A 224 2.13 4.29 -7.24
C GLY A 224 0.93 3.81 -6.43
N LYS A 225 -0.03 3.20 -7.13
CA LYS A 225 -1.24 2.64 -6.55
C LYS A 225 -1.07 1.16 -6.29
N ALA A 226 -1.40 0.72 -5.08
CA ALA A 226 -1.47 -0.70 -4.74
C ALA A 226 -2.72 -1.33 -5.39
N GLU A 227 -2.52 -2.37 -6.20
CA GLU A 227 -3.61 -2.96 -7.00
C GLU A 227 -4.01 -4.35 -6.54
N ILE A 228 -3.05 -5.24 -6.31
CA ILE A 228 -3.28 -6.66 -6.08
C ILE A 228 -2.29 -7.24 -5.07
N ILE A 229 -2.76 -8.17 -4.26
CA ILE A 229 -1.92 -9.02 -3.40
C ILE A 229 -1.49 -10.22 -4.23
N PHE A 230 -0.21 -10.34 -4.58
CA PHE A 230 0.27 -11.47 -5.40
C PHE A 230 0.80 -12.64 -4.57
N PHE A 231 1.17 -12.40 -3.30
CA PHE A 231 1.59 -13.43 -2.37
C PHE A 231 1.32 -12.99 -0.93
N SER A 232 1.12 -13.93 -0.01
CA SER A 232 0.84 -13.63 1.39
C SER A 232 1.31 -14.76 2.31
N ILE A 233 2.07 -14.38 3.36
CA ILE A 233 2.55 -15.31 4.39
C ILE A 233 2.17 -14.83 5.79
N ASP A 234 1.82 -15.77 6.65
CA ASP A 234 1.60 -15.48 8.06
C ASP A 234 2.93 -15.43 8.80
N LYS A 235 3.30 -14.23 9.27
CA LYS A 235 4.56 -14.01 9.99
C LYS A 235 4.51 -14.42 11.48
N ASN A 236 3.33 -14.66 12.05
CA ASN A 236 3.20 -15.03 13.47
C ASN A 236 3.75 -16.42 13.78
N ASN A 237 4.09 -17.21 12.77
CA ASN A 237 4.69 -18.54 12.87
C ASN A 237 6.21 -18.55 12.63
N TYR A 238 6.90 -17.42 12.77
CA TYR A 238 8.35 -17.36 12.63
C TYR A 238 9.08 -17.82 13.89
N GLY A 239 9.70 -19.03 13.81
CA GLY A 239 10.87 -19.38 14.60
C GLY A 239 11.96 -19.82 13.62
N LEU A 240 13.22 -19.51 13.85
CA LEU A 240 14.38 -19.88 13.05
C LEU A 240 14.45 -21.41 12.75
N SER A 241 13.81 -22.23 13.57
CA SER A 241 13.69 -23.69 13.40
C SER A 241 12.53 -24.16 12.51
N LYS A 242 11.70 -23.25 11.97
CA LYS A 242 10.48 -23.58 11.23
C LYS A 242 10.46 -23.04 9.79
N PHE A 243 11.60 -22.93 9.15
CA PHE A 243 11.73 -22.49 7.74
C PHE A 243 10.79 -23.23 6.77
N TRP A 244 10.40 -24.45 7.10
CA TRP A 244 9.53 -25.32 6.30
C TRP A 244 8.03 -25.23 6.64
N LYS A 245 7.63 -24.38 7.60
CA LYS A 245 6.22 -24.16 7.99
C LYS A 245 5.72 -22.77 7.66
N TRP A 246 6.05 -22.26 6.50
CA TRP A 246 5.44 -21.02 6.04
C TRP A 246 3.95 -21.26 5.83
N SER A 247 3.15 -20.63 6.68
CA SER A 247 1.71 -20.63 6.52
C SER A 247 1.33 -19.66 5.40
N ILE A 248 1.26 -20.15 4.16
CA ILE A 248 0.82 -19.35 3.02
C ILE A 248 -0.68 -19.09 3.16
N ARG A 249 -1.07 -17.84 3.05
CA ARG A 249 -2.47 -17.40 3.05
C ARG A 249 -3.00 -17.39 1.62
N PHE A 250 -3.30 -18.59 1.09
CA PHE A 250 -3.78 -18.78 -0.29
C PHE A 250 -5.04 -17.97 -0.58
N ASP A 251 -5.91 -17.76 0.41
CA ASP A 251 -7.14 -17.00 0.29
C ASP A 251 -6.92 -15.50 0.02
N ARG A 252 -5.68 -15.02 0.18
CA ARG A 252 -5.31 -13.63 -0.10
C ARG A 252 -4.66 -13.43 -1.46
N ILE A 253 -4.12 -14.49 -2.05
CA ILE A 253 -3.42 -14.43 -3.35
C ILE A 253 -4.42 -14.08 -4.46
N GLY A 254 -4.06 -13.11 -5.32
CA GLY A 254 -4.92 -12.64 -6.41
C GLY A 254 -6.01 -11.66 -5.98
N LYS A 255 -6.10 -11.28 -4.68
CA LYS A 255 -7.10 -10.29 -4.25
C LYS A 255 -6.76 -8.90 -4.75
N ILE A 256 -7.69 -8.30 -5.50
CA ILE A 256 -7.65 -6.91 -5.89
C ILE A 256 -8.09 -6.07 -4.70
N ILE A 257 -7.26 -5.07 -4.34
CA ILE A 257 -7.46 -4.23 -3.17
C ILE A 257 -8.77 -3.44 -3.30
N ASN A 258 -9.61 -3.49 -2.26
CA ASN A 258 -10.93 -2.85 -2.15
C ASN A 258 -12.01 -3.28 -3.17
N LYS A 259 -11.73 -4.17 -4.13
CA LYS A 259 -12.71 -4.57 -5.15
C LYS A 259 -13.93 -5.29 -4.57
N LYS A 260 -13.72 -6.21 -3.65
CA LYS A 260 -14.80 -7.04 -3.06
C LYS A 260 -15.84 -6.18 -2.34
N ILE A 261 -15.40 -5.17 -1.59
CA ILE A 261 -16.28 -4.27 -0.82
C ILE A 261 -17.11 -3.41 -1.75
N ASN A 262 -16.48 -2.79 -2.75
CA ASN A 262 -17.19 -1.95 -3.69
C ASN A 262 -18.27 -2.75 -4.43
N LYS A 263 -17.96 -3.96 -4.92
CA LYS A 263 -18.91 -4.85 -5.59
C LYS A 263 -20.09 -5.25 -4.71
N TYR A 264 -19.86 -5.49 -3.40
CA TYR A 264 -20.93 -5.86 -2.47
C TYR A 264 -21.98 -4.76 -2.32
N TYR A 265 -21.54 -3.52 -2.17
CA TYR A 265 -22.46 -2.41 -1.96
C TYR A 265 -23.01 -1.82 -3.26
N GLU A 266 -22.49 -2.21 -4.43
CA GLU A 266 -23.08 -1.91 -5.73
C GLU A 266 -24.31 -2.79 -6.01
N ASN A 267 -24.34 -4.00 -5.43
CA ASN A 267 -25.42 -4.98 -5.60
C ASN A 267 -26.49 -4.93 -4.48
N LYS A 268 -26.39 -3.99 -3.53
CA LYS A 268 -27.38 -3.69 -2.50
C LYS A 268 -28.21 -2.48 -2.86
#